data_8e5f4c6ae5bbdfc3db5e874ad95e8d99
#
_entry.id   8e5f4c6ae5bbdfc3db5e874ad95e8d99
#
_cell.length_a   1.000
_cell.length_b   1.000
_cell.length_c   1.000
_cell.angle_alpha   90.00
_cell.angle_beta   90.00
_cell.angle_gamma   90.00
#
_symmetry.space_group_name_H-M   'P 1'
#
loop_
_entity.id
_entity.type
_entity.pdbx_description
1 polymer ?
#
loop_
_entity_poly.entity_id
_entity_poly.type
_entity_poly.pdbx_seq_one_letter_code
_entity_poly.pdbx_strand_id
1 'polypeptide(L)'
;GYITTLLGRRCRFDTWEEAAFRPGRLTSPMTWEEANAKFGENNIRRAFTYKALNKLIQGSAADMTKKAMLDLYEEKIIPHIHIHDELDISVESEKHANKIIDIMQNAVKLHVPNKVDYESGENWGDIYD
;
A
#
# COMPACT_ATOMS: atom_id res chain seq x y z
N GLY A 1 -11.42 11.11 11.43
CA GLY A 1 -11.02 11.33 10.06
C GLY A 1 -10.47 10.09 9.39
N TYR A 2 -10.55 10.03 8.08
CA TYR A 2 -10.01 8.94 7.28
C TYR A 2 -9.51 9.47 5.93
N ILE A 3 -8.69 8.68 5.28
CA ILE A 3 -8.37 8.80 3.87
C ILE A 3 -8.95 7.61 3.12
N THR A 4 -9.13 7.75 1.82
CA THR A 4 -9.60 6.66 0.94
C THR A 4 -8.55 6.42 -0.14
N THR A 5 -8.08 5.20 -0.27
CA THR A 5 -7.12 4.80 -1.30
C THR A 5 -7.77 4.78 -2.68
N LEU A 6 -6.97 4.58 -3.73
CA LEU A 6 -7.39 4.57 -5.12
C LEU A 6 -8.57 3.59 -5.39
N LEU A 7 -8.56 2.42 -4.75
CA LEU A 7 -9.62 1.42 -4.91
C LEU A 7 -10.67 1.46 -3.77
N GLY A 8 -10.74 2.55 -3.01
CA GLY A 8 -11.81 2.78 -2.04
C GLY A 8 -11.57 2.24 -0.64
N ARG A 9 -10.39 1.69 -0.35
CA ARG A 9 -10.05 1.22 0.99
C ARG A 9 -9.84 2.40 1.93
N ARG A 10 -10.46 2.37 3.11
CA ARG A 10 -10.37 3.44 4.10
C ARG A 10 -9.26 3.17 5.11
N CYS A 11 -8.45 4.19 5.37
CA CYS A 11 -7.50 4.22 6.47
C CYS A 11 -7.92 5.31 7.47
N ARG A 12 -8.25 4.90 8.68
CA ARG A 12 -8.77 5.78 9.73
C ARG A 12 -7.66 6.30 10.64
N PHE A 13 -7.94 7.47 11.25
CA PHE A 13 -7.11 8.10 12.28
C PHE A 13 -8.00 8.25 13.53
N ASP A 14 -8.18 7.15 14.26
CA ASP A 14 -9.15 7.07 15.37
C ASP A 14 -8.50 7.32 16.75
N THR A 15 -7.19 7.54 16.79
CA THR A 15 -6.47 7.90 18.01
C THR A 15 -6.20 9.39 18.11
N TRP A 16 -5.99 9.86 19.33
CA TRP A 16 -5.83 11.26 19.68
C TRP A 16 -4.53 11.51 20.45
N GLU A 17 -4.02 12.73 20.38
CA GLU A 17 -2.82 13.19 21.07
C GLU A 17 -2.96 14.64 21.52
N GLU A 18 -2.09 15.10 22.42
CA GLU A 18 -1.99 16.52 22.80
C GLU A 18 -1.70 17.37 21.56
N ALA A 19 -2.44 18.46 21.36
CA ALA A 19 -2.28 19.34 20.19
C ALA A 19 -0.99 20.18 20.28
N ALA A 20 -0.48 20.45 21.49
CA ALA A 20 0.73 21.23 21.68
C ALA A 20 1.96 20.48 21.13
N PHE A 21 2.71 21.16 20.27
CA PHE A 21 3.99 20.65 19.79
C PHE A 21 5.05 20.77 20.88
N ARG A 22 5.63 19.64 21.31
CA ARG A 22 6.75 19.59 22.24
C ARG A 22 7.92 18.84 21.59
N PRO A 23 9.01 19.53 21.22
CA PRO A 23 10.18 18.89 20.62
C PRO A 23 10.72 17.77 21.52
N GLY A 24 11.04 16.61 20.91
CA GLY A 24 11.65 15.48 21.62
C GLY A 24 10.70 14.62 22.46
N ARG A 25 9.41 14.95 22.55
CA ARG A 25 8.43 14.12 23.24
C ARG A 25 7.80 13.12 22.27
N LEU A 26 7.95 11.84 22.58
CA LEU A 26 7.15 10.80 21.94
C LEU A 26 5.71 10.93 22.43
N THR A 27 4.79 11.22 21.54
CA THR A 27 3.36 11.22 21.85
C THR A 27 2.85 9.78 21.88
N SER A 28 2.16 9.41 22.96
CA SER A 28 1.45 8.12 23.03
C SER A 28 0.01 8.37 22.60
N PRO A 29 -0.41 7.85 21.44
CA PRO A 29 -1.78 7.97 20.99
C PRO A 29 -2.72 7.23 21.93
N MET A 30 -3.89 7.84 22.20
CA MET A 30 -4.90 7.33 23.13
C MET A 30 -6.30 7.48 22.53
N THR A 31 -7.30 6.96 23.22
CA THR A 31 -8.71 7.16 22.81
C THR A 31 -9.10 8.65 22.98
N TRP A 32 -10.23 9.04 22.41
CA TRP A 32 -10.74 10.41 22.56
C TRP A 32 -11.06 10.72 24.02
N GLU A 33 -11.69 9.76 24.72
CA GLU A 33 -12.09 9.88 26.12
C GLU A 33 -10.88 10.12 27.04
N GLU A 34 -9.81 9.33 26.86
CA GLU A 34 -8.56 9.47 27.60
C GLU A 34 -7.86 10.79 27.30
N ALA A 35 -7.80 11.19 26.02
CA ALA A 35 -7.17 12.43 25.61
C ALA A 35 -7.92 13.65 26.14
N ASN A 36 -9.25 13.62 26.03
CA ASN A 36 -10.11 14.69 26.52
C ASN A 36 -10.01 14.84 28.05
N ALA A 37 -10.04 13.73 28.79
CA ALA A 37 -9.89 13.75 30.25
C ALA A 37 -8.53 14.30 30.68
N LYS A 38 -7.48 14.04 29.92
CA LYS A 38 -6.11 14.43 30.25
C LYS A 38 -5.74 15.85 29.86
N PHE A 39 -6.21 16.32 28.71
CA PHE A 39 -5.75 17.58 28.09
C PHE A 39 -6.89 18.58 27.84
N GLY A 40 -8.14 18.14 27.88
CA GLY A 40 -9.32 18.92 27.48
C GLY A 40 -9.54 18.96 25.98
N GLU A 41 -10.81 19.07 25.58
CA GLU A 41 -11.25 18.96 24.18
C GLU A 41 -10.53 19.92 23.22
N ASN A 42 -10.27 21.15 23.67
CA ASN A 42 -9.62 22.20 22.86
C ASN A 42 -8.10 22.01 22.70
N ASN A 43 -7.51 21.07 23.45
CA ASN A 43 -6.06 20.84 23.47
C ASN A 43 -5.65 19.49 22.87
N ILE A 44 -6.55 18.83 22.18
CA ILE A 44 -6.30 17.54 21.53
C ILE A 44 -6.46 17.63 20.00
N ARG A 45 -5.74 16.77 19.30
CA ARG A 45 -5.85 16.58 17.84
C ARG A 45 -5.77 15.11 17.50
N ARG A 46 -6.21 14.75 16.29
CA ARG A 46 -6.03 13.37 15.79
C ARG A 46 -4.56 13.07 15.59
N ALA A 47 -4.13 11.93 16.14
CA ALA A 47 -2.76 11.45 16.00
C ALA A 47 -2.46 10.98 14.57
N PHE A 48 -1.20 11.06 14.18
CA PHE A 48 -0.66 10.55 12.92
C PHE A 48 -1.24 11.15 11.63
N THR A 49 -1.99 12.25 11.70
CA THR A 49 -2.56 12.89 10.49
C THR A 49 -1.50 13.35 9.50
N TYR A 50 -0.27 13.66 9.97
CA TYR A 50 0.86 13.98 9.11
C TYR A 50 1.28 12.82 8.20
N LYS A 51 0.90 11.57 8.52
CA LYS A 51 1.15 10.38 7.67
C LYS A 51 0.06 10.18 6.61
N ALA A 52 -0.95 11.04 6.54
CA ALA A 52 -2.12 10.82 5.69
C ALA A 52 -1.74 10.66 4.21
N LEU A 53 -0.88 11.54 3.68
CA LEU A 53 -0.43 11.48 2.30
C LEU A 53 0.36 10.20 2.02
N ASN A 54 1.29 9.85 2.89
CA ASN A 54 2.08 8.63 2.75
C ASN A 54 1.20 7.38 2.78
N LYS A 55 0.24 7.30 3.73
CA LYS A 55 -0.74 6.21 3.79
C LYS A 55 -1.64 6.14 2.56
N LEU A 56 -2.00 7.29 1.99
CA LEU A 56 -2.76 7.34 0.75
C LEU A 56 -1.97 6.74 -0.42
N ILE A 57 -0.74 7.18 -0.61
CA ILE A 57 0.11 6.74 -1.74
C ILE A 57 0.48 5.27 -1.60
N GLN A 58 1.06 4.87 -0.47
CA GLN A 58 1.47 3.48 -0.22
C GLN A 58 0.27 2.52 -0.19
N GLY A 59 -0.85 2.97 0.39
CA GLY A 59 -2.07 2.19 0.40
C GLY A 59 -2.64 1.98 -1.00
N SER A 60 -2.60 3.01 -1.86
CA SER A 60 -3.04 2.90 -3.25
C SER A 60 -2.12 1.99 -4.07
N ALA A 61 -0.80 2.07 -3.87
CA ALA A 61 0.16 1.17 -4.51
C ALA A 61 -0.10 -0.30 -4.11
N ALA A 62 -0.31 -0.57 -2.82
CA ALA A 62 -0.67 -1.91 -2.34
C ALA A 62 -2.00 -2.42 -2.92
N ASP A 63 -2.97 -1.53 -3.15
CA ASP A 63 -4.23 -1.89 -3.78
C ASP A 63 -4.01 -2.29 -5.26
N MET A 64 -3.11 -1.62 -5.97
CA MET A 64 -2.76 -1.95 -7.36
C MET A 64 -2.16 -3.35 -7.47
N THR A 65 -1.18 -3.67 -6.62
CA THR A 65 -0.57 -5.01 -6.60
C THR A 65 -1.59 -6.10 -6.27
N LYS A 66 -2.46 -5.87 -5.29
CA LYS A 66 -3.53 -6.81 -4.95
C LYS A 66 -4.54 -7.01 -6.08
N LYS A 67 -4.88 -5.94 -6.80
CA LYS A 67 -5.77 -6.05 -7.96
C LYS A 67 -5.10 -6.84 -9.08
N ALA A 68 -3.80 -6.61 -9.34
CA ALA A 68 -3.03 -7.38 -10.30
C ALA A 68 -3.00 -8.87 -9.94
N MET A 69 -2.77 -9.21 -8.66
CA MET A 69 -2.82 -10.60 -8.18
C MET A 69 -4.19 -11.24 -8.40
N LEU A 70 -5.28 -10.49 -8.18
CA LEU A 70 -6.64 -10.99 -8.43
C LEU A 70 -6.86 -11.27 -9.92
N ASP A 71 -6.44 -10.35 -10.80
CA ASP A 71 -6.62 -10.51 -12.23
C ASP A 71 -5.77 -11.67 -12.78
N LEU A 72 -4.56 -11.87 -12.26
CA LEU A 72 -3.74 -13.04 -12.55
C LEU A 72 -4.41 -14.34 -12.07
N TYR A 73 -5.00 -14.33 -10.89
CA TYR A 73 -5.70 -15.50 -10.36
C TYR A 73 -6.92 -15.90 -11.21
N GLU A 74 -7.67 -14.95 -11.75
CA GLU A 74 -8.78 -15.20 -12.67
C GLU A 74 -8.31 -15.92 -13.96
N GLU A 75 -7.08 -15.64 -14.40
CA GLU A 75 -6.40 -16.29 -15.51
C GLU A 75 -5.65 -17.58 -15.09
N LYS A 76 -5.84 -18.04 -13.85
CA LYS A 76 -5.19 -19.22 -13.25
C LYS A 76 -3.67 -19.10 -13.14
N ILE A 77 -3.16 -17.89 -13.07
CA ILE A 77 -1.75 -17.58 -12.83
C ILE A 77 -1.59 -17.21 -11.35
N ILE A 78 -0.87 -18.04 -10.61
CA ILE A 78 -0.71 -17.88 -9.18
C ILE A 78 0.74 -17.49 -8.88
N PRO A 79 0.99 -16.28 -8.35
CA PRO A 79 2.32 -15.90 -7.88
C PRO A 79 2.79 -16.83 -6.74
N HIS A 80 4.06 -17.19 -6.75
CA HIS A 80 4.68 -17.98 -5.69
C HIS A 80 5.04 -17.13 -4.48
N ILE A 81 5.57 -15.92 -4.73
CA ILE A 81 5.99 -14.98 -3.70
C ILE A 81 5.49 -13.59 -4.08
N HIS A 82 5.13 -12.81 -3.05
CA HIS A 82 4.80 -11.41 -3.16
C HIS A 82 5.67 -10.60 -2.20
N ILE A 83 6.48 -9.71 -2.75
CA ILE A 83 7.39 -8.83 -1.98
C ILE A 83 7.07 -7.39 -2.37
N HIS A 84 6.39 -6.64 -1.49
CA HIS A 84 5.98 -5.25 -1.72
C HIS A 84 5.19 -5.06 -3.02
N ASP A 85 5.81 -4.62 -4.09
CA ASP A 85 5.29 -4.36 -5.43
C ASP A 85 5.77 -5.36 -6.48
N GLU A 86 6.48 -6.40 -6.05
CA GLU A 86 7.04 -7.46 -6.88
C GLU A 86 6.25 -8.75 -6.73
N LEU A 87 6.08 -9.47 -7.84
CA LEU A 87 5.47 -10.80 -7.90
C LEU A 87 6.40 -11.78 -8.60
N ASP A 88 6.80 -12.83 -7.87
CA ASP A 88 7.58 -13.93 -8.44
C ASP A 88 6.65 -14.99 -8.99
N ILE A 89 6.80 -15.27 -10.28
CA ILE A 89 5.90 -16.16 -11.02
C ILE A 89 6.74 -17.07 -11.91
N SER A 90 6.44 -18.36 -11.92
CA SER A 90 7.01 -19.25 -12.91
C SER A 90 6.41 -19.00 -14.30
N VAL A 91 7.28 -18.79 -15.27
CA VAL A 91 6.89 -18.54 -16.66
C VAL A 91 7.29 -19.71 -17.55
N GLU A 92 6.41 -20.09 -18.50
CA GLU A 92 6.64 -21.22 -19.40
C GLU A 92 7.23 -20.77 -20.73
N SER A 93 7.05 -19.50 -21.07
CA SER A 93 7.49 -18.92 -22.34
C SER A 93 7.48 -17.40 -22.28
N GLU A 94 8.17 -16.76 -23.21
CA GLU A 94 8.12 -15.30 -23.38
C GLU A 94 6.69 -14.79 -23.63
N LYS A 95 5.88 -15.54 -24.37
CA LYS A 95 4.47 -15.20 -24.58
C LYS A 95 3.69 -15.22 -23.27
N HIS A 96 3.97 -16.17 -22.39
CA HIS A 96 3.36 -16.26 -21.06
C HIS A 96 3.80 -15.07 -20.19
N ALA A 97 5.08 -14.71 -20.19
CA ALA A 97 5.60 -13.54 -19.50
C ALA A 97 4.91 -12.24 -19.98
N ASN A 98 4.81 -12.04 -21.29
CA ASN A 98 4.15 -10.87 -21.87
C ASN A 98 2.67 -10.77 -21.49
N LYS A 99 1.96 -11.90 -21.40
CA LYS A 99 0.57 -11.94 -20.89
C LYS A 99 0.49 -11.49 -19.43
N ILE A 100 1.40 -11.95 -18.59
CA ILE A 100 1.47 -11.55 -17.17
C ILE A 100 1.71 -10.05 -17.05
N ILE A 101 2.69 -9.53 -17.77
CA ILE A 101 3.03 -8.10 -17.80
C ILE A 101 1.82 -7.26 -18.21
N ASP A 102 1.12 -7.67 -19.28
CA ASP A 102 -0.08 -6.98 -19.77
C ASP A 102 -1.20 -6.94 -18.72
N ILE A 103 -1.47 -8.05 -18.05
CA ILE A 103 -2.45 -8.12 -16.96
C ILE A 103 -2.07 -7.17 -15.82
N MET A 104 -0.82 -7.19 -15.37
CA MET A 104 -0.36 -6.35 -14.27
C MET A 104 -0.41 -4.87 -14.62
N GLN A 105 0.02 -4.48 -15.83
CA GLN A 105 -0.01 -3.08 -16.28
C GLN A 105 -1.44 -2.53 -16.41
N ASN A 106 -2.39 -3.37 -16.76
CA ASN A 106 -3.78 -2.98 -16.99
C ASN A 106 -4.71 -3.23 -15.79
N ALA A 107 -4.20 -3.80 -14.69
CA ALA A 107 -5.01 -4.11 -13.50
C ALA A 107 -5.72 -2.89 -12.93
N VAL A 108 -5.07 -1.72 -12.94
CA VAL A 108 -5.66 -0.45 -12.51
C VAL A 108 -5.34 0.62 -13.54
N LYS A 109 -6.38 1.24 -14.07
CA LYS A 109 -6.22 2.34 -15.04
C LYS A 109 -5.87 3.63 -14.33
N LEU A 110 -4.69 4.17 -14.62
CA LEU A 110 -4.22 5.46 -14.14
C LEU A 110 -4.28 6.51 -15.26
N HIS A 111 -4.18 7.80 -14.88
CA HIS A 111 -4.02 8.90 -15.86
C HIS A 111 -2.61 8.94 -16.48
N VAL A 112 -1.66 8.27 -15.85
CA VAL A 112 -0.29 8.10 -16.34
C VAL A 112 -0.06 6.63 -16.69
N PRO A 113 0.85 6.31 -17.64
CA PRO A 113 1.18 4.93 -17.95
C PRO A 113 1.72 4.20 -16.72
N ASN A 114 1.21 2.98 -16.49
CA ASN A 114 1.77 2.05 -15.52
C ASN A 114 2.70 1.10 -16.27
N LYS A 115 3.94 0.98 -15.83
CA LYS A 115 4.94 0.09 -16.43
C LYS A 115 5.35 -0.96 -15.42
N VAL A 116 5.42 -2.21 -15.87
CA VAL A 116 5.98 -3.32 -15.12
C VAL A 116 7.38 -3.58 -15.67
N ASP A 117 8.38 -3.56 -14.80
CA ASP A 117 9.71 -4.04 -15.12
C ASP A 117 9.74 -5.56 -14.96
N TYR A 118 10.40 -6.25 -15.89
CA TYR A 118 10.43 -7.70 -15.96
C TYR A 118 11.87 -8.18 -16.03
N GLU A 119 12.19 -9.11 -15.18
CA GLU A 119 13.45 -9.84 -15.16
C GLU A 119 13.15 -11.34 -15.11
N SER A 120 14.03 -12.18 -15.68
CA SER A 120 13.87 -13.62 -15.67
C SER A 120 15.20 -14.33 -15.56
N GLY A 121 15.20 -15.47 -14.86
CA GLY A 121 16.35 -16.33 -14.69
C GLY A 121 15.91 -17.79 -14.50
N GLU A 122 16.83 -18.73 -14.46
CA GLU A 122 16.53 -20.14 -14.20
C GLU A 122 16.06 -20.37 -12.75
N ASN A 123 16.48 -19.50 -11.86
CA ASN A 123 16.04 -19.48 -10.47
C ASN A 123 16.04 -18.04 -9.94
N TRP A 124 15.44 -17.82 -8.77
CA TRP A 124 15.30 -16.49 -8.19
C TRP A 124 16.66 -15.79 -7.89
N GLY A 125 17.69 -16.57 -7.54
CA GLY A 125 19.02 -16.01 -7.28
C GLY A 125 19.70 -15.40 -8.52
N ASP A 126 19.36 -15.89 -9.71
CA ASP A 126 19.94 -15.42 -10.97
C ASP A 126 19.33 -14.08 -11.47
N ILE A 127 18.29 -13.60 -10.80
CA ILE A 127 17.57 -12.36 -11.20
C ILE A 127 18.28 -11.12 -10.65
N TYR A 128 19.07 -11.25 -9.59
CA TYR A 128 19.68 -10.13 -8.85
C TYR A 128 21.19 -10.01 -9.03
N ASP A 129 21.76 -10.70 -10.00
CA ASP A 129 23.17 -10.53 -10.43
C ASP A 129 23.26 -9.52 -11.63
#